data_9fa4728dedce787818e899cbf9ad3798
#
_entry.id   9fa4728dedce787818e899cbf9ad3798
#
_cell.length_a   1.000
_cell.length_b   1.000
_cell.length_c   1.000
_cell.angle_alpha   90.00
_cell.angle_beta   90.00
_cell.angle_gamma   90.00
#
_symmetry.space_group_name_H-M   'P 1'
#
loop_
_entity.id
_entity.type
_entity.pdbx_description
1 polymer ?
#
loop_
_entity_poly.entity_id
_entity_poly.type
_entity_poly.pdbx_seq_one_letter_code
_entity_poly.pdbx_strand_id
1 'polypeptide(L)' 'MTTIDDFLVLIRDEIGLAVGPEHVDMPLGLVPGWDSMHLLALLTALERQIGRPISLPDVLQAESLNRIHEVVVRT' A
#
# COMPACT_ATOMS: atom_id res chain seq x y z
N MET A 1 11.52 -4.48 0.26
CA MET A 1 10.16 -4.96 -0.02
C MET A 1 10.08 -5.37 -1.46
N THR A 2 10.12 -6.66 -1.70
CA THR A 2 10.25 -7.19 -3.05
C THR A 2 8.99 -7.94 -3.54
N THR A 3 8.15 -8.42 -2.63
CA THR A 3 6.99 -9.20 -3.01
C THR A 3 5.71 -8.56 -2.50
N ILE A 4 4.57 -8.91 -3.14
CA ILE A 4 3.27 -8.46 -2.70
C ILE A 4 2.95 -9.00 -1.29
N ASP A 5 3.46 -10.19 -0.95
CA ASP A 5 3.25 -10.75 0.39
C ASP A 5 3.94 -9.89 1.46
N ASP A 6 5.15 -9.42 1.20
CA ASP A 6 5.85 -8.51 2.11
C ASP A 6 5.06 -7.21 2.28
N PHE A 7 4.47 -6.72 1.21
CA PHE A 7 3.64 -5.53 1.22
C PHE A 7 2.40 -5.72 2.08
N LEU A 8 1.74 -6.87 1.96
CA LEU A 8 0.56 -7.20 2.77
C LEU A 8 0.92 -7.31 4.26
N VAL A 9 2.06 -7.90 4.58
CA VAL A 9 2.54 -7.99 5.96
C VAL A 9 2.76 -6.59 6.53
N LEU A 10 3.37 -5.70 5.76
CA LEU A 10 3.58 -4.33 6.18
C LEU A 10 2.25 -3.63 6.49
N ILE A 11 1.25 -3.79 5.63
CA ILE A 11 -0.06 -3.17 5.85
C ILE A 11 -0.68 -3.70 7.14
N ARG A 12 -0.65 -5.01 7.36
CA ARG A 12 -1.22 -5.59 8.57
C ARG A 12 -0.50 -5.12 9.83
N ASP A 13 0.84 -5.06 9.78
CA ASP A 13 1.63 -4.73 10.96
C ASP A 13 1.66 -3.24 11.26
N GLU A 14 1.79 -2.40 10.23
CA GLU A 14 1.99 -0.95 10.42
C GLU A 14 0.68 -0.18 10.39
N ILE A 15 -0.29 -0.63 9.61
CA ILE A 15 -1.55 0.09 9.41
C ILE A 15 -2.68 -0.55 10.21
N GLY A 16 -2.57 -1.84 10.48
CA GLY A 16 -3.57 -2.56 11.27
C GLY A 16 -4.77 -3.02 10.46
N LEU A 17 -4.69 -3.03 9.13
CA LEU A 17 -5.76 -3.53 8.29
C LEU A 17 -5.58 -5.02 8.02
N ALA A 18 -6.66 -5.78 8.15
CA ALA A 18 -6.64 -7.23 7.91
C ALA A 18 -6.81 -7.50 6.41
N VAL A 19 -5.76 -7.23 5.63
CA VAL A 19 -5.76 -7.47 4.18
C VAL A 19 -5.05 -8.78 3.85
N GLY A 20 -5.51 -9.42 2.78
CA GLY A 20 -4.91 -10.66 2.30
C GLY A 20 -4.81 -10.66 0.78
N PRO A 21 -4.34 -11.78 0.18
CA PRO A 21 -4.17 -11.86 -1.28
C PRO A 21 -5.45 -11.58 -2.06
N GLU A 22 -6.61 -11.85 -1.48
CA GLU A 22 -7.90 -11.60 -2.12
C GLU A 22 -8.21 -10.12 -2.31
N HIS A 23 -7.49 -9.23 -1.61
CA HIS A 23 -7.75 -7.80 -1.66
C HIS A 23 -6.83 -7.05 -2.63
N VAL A 24 -5.79 -7.68 -3.16
CA VAL A 24 -4.73 -6.95 -3.87
C VAL A 24 -5.18 -6.34 -5.20
N ASP A 25 -6.12 -6.99 -5.90
CA ASP A 25 -6.64 -6.49 -7.17
C ASP A 25 -8.00 -5.82 -7.04
N MET A 26 -8.53 -5.75 -5.82
CA MET A 26 -9.81 -5.14 -5.53
C MET A 26 -9.68 -3.61 -5.62
N PRO A 27 -10.69 -2.89 -6.14
CA PRO A 27 -10.68 -1.43 -6.05
C PRO A 27 -10.50 -0.98 -4.61
N LEU A 28 -9.65 0.02 -4.38
CA LEU A 28 -9.31 0.45 -3.02
C LEU A 28 -10.54 0.83 -2.20
N GLY A 29 -11.53 1.44 -2.83
CA GLY A 29 -12.76 1.81 -2.13
C GLY A 29 -13.55 0.62 -1.60
N LEU A 30 -13.28 -0.59 -2.07
CA LEU A 30 -13.94 -1.80 -1.63
C LEU A 30 -13.12 -2.59 -0.60
N VAL A 31 -11.87 -2.20 -0.36
CA VAL A 31 -11.04 -2.87 0.64
C VAL A 31 -11.58 -2.51 2.04
N PRO A 32 -11.91 -3.51 2.87
CA PRO A 32 -12.48 -3.24 4.19
C PRO A 32 -11.56 -2.37 5.04
N GLY A 33 -12.12 -1.30 5.60
CA GLY A 33 -11.40 -0.39 6.48
C GLY A 33 -10.49 0.62 5.77
N TRP A 34 -10.41 0.60 4.45
CA TRP A 34 -9.55 1.49 3.70
C TRP A 34 -10.12 2.91 3.64
N ASP A 35 -9.27 3.91 3.89
CA ASP A 35 -9.61 5.32 3.72
C ASP A 35 -8.34 6.13 3.43
N SER A 36 -8.49 7.44 3.23
CA SER A 36 -7.36 8.30 2.90
C SER A 36 -6.35 8.43 4.03
N MET A 37 -6.78 8.33 5.28
CA MET A 37 -5.86 8.36 6.42
C MET A 37 -4.99 7.12 6.44
N HIS A 38 -5.56 5.96 6.13
CA HIS A 38 -4.78 4.73 6.01
C HIS A 38 -3.79 4.81 4.86
N LEU A 39 -4.18 5.43 3.75
CA LEU A 39 -3.28 5.64 2.62
C LEU A 39 -2.07 6.48 3.03
N LEU A 40 -2.28 7.58 3.74
CA LEU A 40 -1.18 8.44 4.19
C LEU A 40 -0.28 7.71 5.19
N ALA A 41 -0.86 6.94 6.10
CA ALA A 41 -0.09 6.15 7.05
C ALA A 41 0.73 5.09 6.32
N LEU A 42 0.15 4.44 5.32
CA LEU A 42 0.86 3.46 4.51
C LEU A 42 2.02 4.11 3.76
N LEU A 43 1.80 5.26 3.14
CA LEU A 43 2.86 5.96 2.43
C LEU A 43 4.03 6.29 3.34
N THR A 44 3.76 6.78 4.54
CA THR A 44 4.79 7.09 5.54
C THR A 44 5.57 5.83 5.92
N ALA A 45 4.88 4.72 6.17
CA ALA A 45 5.53 3.47 6.52
C ALA A 45 6.40 2.94 5.39
N LEU A 46 5.92 3.04 4.14
CA LEU A 46 6.67 2.61 2.97
C LEU A 46 7.93 3.45 2.77
N GLU A 47 7.84 4.76 2.92
CA GLU A 47 8.99 5.65 2.77
C GLU A 47 10.06 5.34 3.81
N ARG A 48 9.66 5.04 5.04
CA ARG A 48 10.61 4.63 6.08
C ARG A 48 11.26 3.29 5.73
N GLN A 49 10.49 2.37 5.17
CA GLN A 49 10.98 1.03 4.86
C GLN A 49 12.01 1.05 3.73
N ILE A 50 11.76 1.82 2.68
CA ILE A 50 12.65 1.85 1.52
C ILE A 50 13.71 2.95 1.62
N GLY A 51 13.57 3.91 2.55
CA GLY A 51 14.56 4.96 2.79
C GLY A 51 14.56 6.07 1.76
N ARG A 52 13.48 6.26 1.02
CA ARG A 52 13.37 7.36 0.05
C ARG A 52 11.91 7.74 -0.20
N PRO A 53 11.69 8.97 -0.70
CA PRO A 53 10.32 9.45 -0.95
C PRO A 53 9.63 8.66 -2.07
N ILE A 54 8.33 8.50 -1.92
CA ILE A 54 7.48 7.88 -2.93
C ILE A 54 6.58 8.96 -3.51
N SER A 55 6.35 8.92 -4.82
CA SER A 55 5.50 9.88 -5.51
C SER A 55 4.05 9.75 -5.04
N LEU A 56 3.56 10.75 -4.29
CA LEU A 56 2.17 10.78 -3.84
C LEU A 56 1.18 10.80 -5.01
N PRO A 57 1.40 11.61 -6.07
CA PRO A 57 0.49 11.57 -7.22
C PRO A 57 0.36 10.19 -7.85
N ASP A 58 1.44 9.44 -7.94
CA ASP A 58 1.41 8.09 -8.50
C ASP A 58 0.61 7.14 -7.60
N VAL A 59 0.78 7.25 -6.30
CA VAL A 59 0.01 6.44 -5.34
C VAL A 59 -1.46 6.80 -5.38
N LEU A 60 -1.79 8.09 -5.49
CA LEU A 60 -3.18 8.54 -5.56
C LEU A 60 -3.89 8.06 -6.83
N GLN A 61 -3.15 7.83 -7.91
CA GLN A 61 -3.71 7.29 -9.15
C GLN A 61 -3.84 5.78 -9.14
N ALA A 62 -3.23 5.11 -8.17
CA ALA A 62 -3.32 3.65 -8.07
C ALA A 62 -4.72 3.24 -7.65
N GLU A 63 -5.28 2.24 -8.32
CA GLU A 63 -6.65 1.82 -8.11
C GLU A 63 -6.76 0.61 -7.19
N SER A 64 -5.64 -0.05 -6.87
CA SER A 64 -5.60 -1.25 -6.04
C SER A 64 -4.31 -1.31 -5.24
N LEU A 65 -4.26 -2.19 -4.24
CA LEU A 65 -3.04 -2.41 -3.47
C LEU A 65 -1.90 -2.91 -4.37
N ASN A 66 -2.21 -3.75 -5.34
CA ASN A 66 -1.21 -4.26 -6.27
C ASN A 66 -0.58 -3.12 -7.07
N ARG A 67 -1.38 -2.13 -7.49
CA ARG A 67 -0.87 -0.96 -8.21
C ARG A 67 0.01 -0.08 -7.31
N ILE A 68 -0.37 0.10 -6.05
CA ILE A 68 0.48 0.81 -5.09
C ILE A 68 1.82 0.10 -4.96
N HIS A 69 1.79 -1.22 -4.84
CA HIS A 69 3.00 -2.03 -4.75
C HIS A 69 3.90 -1.83 -5.98
N GLU A 70 3.33 -1.79 -7.18
CA GLU A 70 4.09 -1.52 -8.40
C GLU A 70 4.79 -0.17 -8.37
N VAL A 71 4.12 0.87 -7.86
CA VAL A 71 4.73 2.19 -7.70
C VAL A 71 5.93 2.12 -6.76
N VAL A 72 5.78 1.43 -5.64
CA VAL A 72 6.84 1.27 -4.64
C VAL A 72 8.04 0.53 -5.23
N VAL A 73 7.80 -0.55 -5.96
CA VAL A 73 8.86 -1.37 -6.54
C VAL A 73 9.64 -0.58 -7.61
N ARG A 74 8.96 0.30 -8.36
CA ARG A 74 9.63 1.13 -9.37
C ARG A 74 10.39 2.32 -8.77
N THR A 75 10.09 2.67 -7.56
CA THR A 75 10.79 3.75 -6.85
C THR A 75 12.15 3.28 -6.37
#